data_3e25dacb33cf92d7a6a236b636e57e42
#
_entry.id   3e25dacb33cf92d7a6a236b636e57e42
#
_cell.length_a   1.000
_cell.length_b   1.000
_cell.length_c   1.000
_cell.angle_alpha   90.00
_cell.angle_beta   90.00
_cell.angle_gamma   90.00
#
_symmetry.space_group_name_H-M   'P 1'
#
loop_
_entity.id
_entity.type
_entity.pdbx_description
1 polymer ?
#
loop_
_entity_poly.entity_id
_entity_poly.type
_entity_poly.pdbx_seq_one_letter_code
_entity_poly.pdbx_strand_id
1 'polypeptide(L)'
;MTLDRIRIGFLPLVDAALPILARERGFAAAHGLEIELVRDLSWATVRDRLLYGHTDAAHMIAPLAIATALGRGRPAVEIDVPFALGLNGNAITFAIPLAAETLENDQLGDPRTVGERLRQVAVARAQAGRPLRFGVVHRYSSHNYMLRYWLAAVGIRPDLDVEIVTISPPFAADALAAGEVDGICVGEPWNSVAVDRGVGRIALVTAQIWRRGVEKVLAMRRETVRGSPELVERLIRALHDAAAHFVEPDAAEENARILAQPAYLAAPEETILRAITDRVRLSQGATPLHIPDFMFQFREAANFPWRSQAAWLYSQMTRWDGTPFSPEEAARAESVFRPDLYRAALAGSAAILPGASSKLEGAIGDPLGVGSVQGRLMLGADRFFDGRAFDPDDAEAYLASLP
;
A
#
# COMPACT_ATOMS: atom_id res chain seq x y z
N MET A 1 16.42 -4.24 32.17
CA MET A 1 17.19 -4.28 30.93
C MET A 1 17.00 -2.96 30.23
N THR A 2 18.06 -2.34 29.76
CA THR A 2 17.96 -1.15 28.86
C THR A 2 17.42 -1.61 27.53
N LEU A 3 16.38 -0.92 27.02
CA LEU A 3 15.82 -1.21 25.70
C LEU A 3 16.67 -0.50 24.64
N ASP A 4 16.88 -1.15 23.48
CA ASP A 4 17.52 -0.51 22.35
C ASP A 4 16.52 0.37 21.62
N ARG A 5 16.86 1.64 21.43
CA ARG A 5 15.98 2.62 20.81
C ARG A 5 16.04 2.55 19.29
N ILE A 6 14.87 2.57 18.65
CA ILE A 6 14.73 2.66 17.20
C ILE A 6 13.68 3.72 16.82
N ARG A 7 14.05 4.64 15.91
CA ARG A 7 13.17 5.71 15.42
C ARG A 7 12.54 5.29 14.10
N ILE A 8 11.20 5.31 14.04
CA ILE A 8 10.43 4.93 12.85
C ILE A 8 9.60 6.13 12.37
N GLY A 9 9.91 6.62 11.16
CA GLY A 9 9.11 7.65 10.49
C GLY A 9 7.80 7.07 9.94
N PHE A 10 6.68 7.79 10.07
CA PHE A 10 5.39 7.32 9.56
C PHE A 10 4.45 8.46 9.14
N LEU A 11 3.46 8.14 8.31
CA LEU A 11 2.32 9.01 8.03
C LEU A 11 1.07 8.54 8.79
N PRO A 12 0.13 9.46 9.07
CA PRO A 12 -1.14 9.17 9.75
C PRO A 12 -2.10 8.40 8.82
N LEU A 13 -1.87 7.11 8.67
CA LEU A 13 -2.63 6.17 7.86
C LEU A 13 -2.87 4.88 8.66
N VAL A 14 -3.97 4.18 8.39
CA VAL A 14 -4.31 2.93 9.10
C VAL A 14 -3.24 1.86 8.88
N ASP A 15 -2.58 1.86 7.74
CA ASP A 15 -1.47 0.93 7.43
C ASP A 15 -0.16 1.19 8.21
N ALA A 16 -0.10 2.29 9.01
CA ALA A 16 0.92 2.47 10.03
C ALA A 16 0.61 1.73 11.35
N ALA A 17 -0.46 0.94 11.40
CA ALA A 17 -0.90 0.27 12.61
C ALA A 17 0.19 -0.61 13.25
N LEU A 18 0.93 -1.38 12.46
CA LEU A 18 1.87 -2.35 13.02
C LEU A 18 2.99 -1.72 13.86
N PRO A 19 3.73 -0.69 13.42
CA PRO A 19 4.72 -0.03 14.27
C PRO A 19 4.10 0.70 15.47
N ILE A 20 2.87 1.24 15.33
CA ILE A 20 2.16 1.88 16.44
C ILE A 20 1.78 0.83 17.48
N LEU A 21 1.17 -0.28 17.09
CA LEU A 21 0.75 -1.35 17.98
C LEU A 21 1.97 -2.08 18.59
N ALA A 22 3.05 -2.27 17.84
CA ALA A 22 4.28 -2.84 18.38
C ALA A 22 4.80 -2.03 19.57
N ARG A 23 4.69 -0.71 19.53
CA ARG A 23 5.00 0.18 20.64
C ARG A 23 3.96 0.11 21.75
N GLU A 24 2.70 0.39 21.44
CA GLU A 24 1.64 0.65 22.44
C GLU A 24 1.19 -0.62 23.16
N ARG A 25 1.27 -1.77 22.50
CA ARG A 25 0.92 -3.08 23.06
C ARG A 25 2.12 -3.79 23.70
N GLY A 26 3.29 -3.16 23.69
CA GLY A 26 4.49 -3.69 24.34
C GLY A 26 5.21 -4.80 23.57
N PHE A 27 4.82 -5.12 22.32
CA PHE A 27 5.50 -6.14 21.51
C PHE A 27 6.96 -5.76 21.27
N ALA A 28 7.25 -4.49 21.01
CA ALA A 28 8.63 -4.02 20.87
C ALA A 28 9.43 -4.22 22.17
N ALA A 29 8.85 -3.85 23.32
CA ALA A 29 9.49 -4.02 24.62
C ALA A 29 9.76 -5.50 24.97
N ALA A 30 8.85 -6.40 24.61
CA ALA A 30 9.03 -7.85 24.77
C ALA A 30 10.25 -8.39 23.99
N HIS A 31 10.61 -7.71 22.89
CA HIS A 31 11.81 -7.99 22.09
C HIS A 31 13.00 -7.08 22.43
N GLY A 32 12.97 -6.37 23.57
CA GLY A 32 14.07 -5.52 24.03
C GLY A 32 14.24 -4.22 23.23
N LEU A 33 13.16 -3.72 22.58
CA LEU A 33 13.18 -2.50 21.78
C LEU A 33 12.29 -1.40 22.36
N GLU A 34 12.75 -0.15 22.25
CA GLU A 34 11.96 1.06 22.45
C GLU A 34 11.72 1.75 21.10
N ILE A 35 10.48 1.70 20.59
CA ILE A 35 10.12 2.37 19.34
C ILE A 35 9.77 3.83 19.63
N GLU A 36 10.51 4.75 19.00
CA GLU A 36 10.14 6.16 18.89
C GLU A 36 9.49 6.40 17.52
N LEU A 37 8.24 6.87 17.53
CA LEU A 37 7.49 7.16 16.32
C LEU A 37 7.62 8.64 15.94
N VAL A 38 8.05 8.91 14.70
CA VAL A 38 8.22 10.25 14.14
C VAL A 38 7.15 10.48 13.07
N ARG A 39 6.12 11.25 13.44
CA ARG A 39 4.97 11.53 12.55
C ARG A 39 5.32 12.63 11.55
N ASP A 40 5.02 12.38 10.28
CA ASP A 40 5.16 13.34 9.18
C ASP A 40 3.83 13.49 8.42
N LEU A 41 3.78 14.43 7.47
CA LEU A 41 2.60 14.71 6.64
C LEU A 41 2.83 14.42 5.16
N SER A 42 4.05 14.11 4.74
CA SER A 42 4.37 13.82 3.35
C SER A 42 5.36 12.66 3.22
N TRP A 43 5.19 11.87 2.17
CA TRP A 43 6.10 10.76 1.86
C TRP A 43 7.52 11.22 1.55
N ALA A 44 7.68 12.42 0.98
CA ALA A 44 8.98 13.01 0.75
C ALA A 44 9.73 13.25 2.07
N THR A 45 9.05 13.77 3.09
CA THR A 45 9.65 14.02 4.40
C THR A 45 10.02 12.73 5.12
N VAL A 46 9.13 11.71 5.12
CA VAL A 46 9.43 10.39 5.70
C VAL A 46 10.68 9.79 5.06
N ARG A 47 10.74 9.80 3.72
CA ARG A 47 11.92 9.33 2.99
C ARG A 47 13.17 10.12 3.37
N ASP A 48 13.10 11.43 3.35
CA ASP A 48 14.28 12.29 3.58
C ASP A 48 14.82 12.13 5.00
N ARG A 49 13.93 12.00 6.01
CA ARG A 49 14.37 11.66 7.38
C ARG A 49 15.12 10.33 7.44
N LEU A 50 14.64 9.30 6.72
CA LEU A 50 15.34 8.03 6.63
C LEU A 50 16.71 8.19 5.98
N LEU A 51 16.79 8.90 4.85
CA LEU A 51 18.04 9.07 4.11
C LEU A 51 19.10 9.87 4.85
N TYR A 52 18.69 10.89 5.62
CA TYR A 52 19.60 11.71 6.42
C TYR A 52 19.85 11.16 7.84
N GLY A 53 19.36 9.97 8.18
CA GLY A 53 19.61 9.34 9.48
C GLY A 53 18.82 9.95 10.64
N HIS A 54 17.81 10.77 10.36
CA HIS A 54 16.90 11.28 11.38
C HIS A 54 15.95 10.20 11.91
N THR A 55 15.70 9.17 11.11
CA THR A 55 15.00 7.94 11.48
C THR A 55 15.83 6.72 11.05
N ASP A 56 15.68 5.61 11.75
CA ASP A 56 16.40 4.36 11.51
C ASP A 56 15.63 3.43 10.57
N ALA A 57 14.31 3.54 10.60
CA ALA A 57 13.36 2.86 9.73
C ALA A 57 12.21 3.79 9.34
N ALA A 58 11.45 3.40 8.33
CA ALA A 58 10.30 4.16 7.85
C ALA A 58 9.15 3.25 7.41
N HIS A 59 7.95 3.57 7.86
CA HIS A 59 6.72 3.18 7.19
C HIS A 59 6.67 3.92 5.86
N MET A 60 6.85 3.21 4.75
CA MET A 60 7.04 3.80 3.43
C MET A 60 6.19 3.09 2.37
N ILE A 61 5.73 3.83 1.36
CA ILE A 61 5.12 3.23 0.17
C ILE A 61 6.16 2.40 -0.59
N ALA A 62 5.80 1.17 -0.94
CA ALA A 62 6.72 0.21 -1.54
C ALA A 62 7.44 0.74 -2.81
N PRO A 63 6.74 1.38 -3.78
CA PRO A 63 7.43 1.93 -4.96
C PRO A 63 8.44 3.03 -4.64
N LEU A 64 8.22 3.83 -3.58
CA LEU A 64 9.17 4.88 -3.19
C LEU A 64 10.47 4.30 -2.63
N ALA A 65 10.41 3.19 -1.91
CA ALA A 65 11.60 2.47 -1.45
C ALA A 65 12.43 1.99 -2.65
N ILE A 66 11.77 1.40 -3.66
CA ILE A 66 12.41 0.96 -4.92
C ILE A 66 12.98 2.15 -5.69
N ALA A 67 12.20 3.21 -5.91
CA ALA A 67 12.62 4.41 -6.63
C ALA A 67 13.85 5.07 -5.97
N THR A 68 13.90 5.06 -4.63
CA THR A 68 15.04 5.56 -3.86
C THR A 68 16.29 4.71 -4.10
N ALA A 69 16.16 3.39 -4.09
CA ALA A 69 17.27 2.48 -4.36
C ALA A 69 17.78 2.57 -5.80
N LEU A 70 16.89 2.83 -6.76
CA LEU A 70 17.24 3.00 -8.17
C LEU A 70 17.75 4.41 -8.51
N GLY A 71 17.65 5.36 -7.59
CA GLY A 71 18.09 6.74 -7.84
C GLY A 71 17.11 7.55 -8.71
N ARG A 72 15.81 7.23 -8.70
CA ARG A 72 14.81 7.95 -9.46
C ARG A 72 14.57 9.36 -8.87
N GLY A 73 14.96 10.40 -9.62
CA GLY A 73 14.80 11.80 -9.23
C GLY A 73 15.77 12.33 -8.17
N ARG A 74 16.74 11.50 -7.72
CA ARG A 74 17.82 11.86 -6.77
C ARG A 74 18.92 10.79 -6.80
N PRO A 75 20.11 11.05 -6.19
CA PRO A 75 21.13 10.02 -6.05
C PRO A 75 20.59 8.75 -5.36
N ALA A 76 21.01 7.58 -5.86
CA ALA A 76 20.61 6.30 -5.31
C ALA A 76 21.13 6.10 -3.88
N VAL A 77 20.28 5.56 -3.02
CA VAL A 77 20.64 5.13 -1.66
C VAL A 77 20.17 3.68 -1.49
N GLU A 78 21.06 2.80 -1.05
CA GLU A 78 20.70 1.41 -0.82
C GLU A 78 19.68 1.26 0.30
N ILE A 79 18.51 0.73 -0.04
CA ILE A 79 17.39 0.47 0.86
C ILE A 79 17.14 -1.02 0.93
N ASP A 80 16.86 -1.52 2.11
CA ASP A 80 16.38 -2.87 2.38
C ASP A 80 14.97 -2.81 2.95
N VAL A 81 14.10 -3.69 2.47
CA VAL A 81 12.71 -3.89 2.90
C VAL A 81 12.58 -5.29 3.48
N PRO A 82 12.79 -5.47 4.79
CA PRO A 82 12.72 -6.77 5.44
C PRO A 82 11.29 -7.22 5.78
N PHE A 83 10.28 -6.33 5.68
CA PHE A 83 8.91 -6.58 6.13
C PHE A 83 7.90 -5.76 5.31
N ALA A 84 6.85 -6.40 4.80
CA ALA A 84 5.69 -5.70 4.26
C ALA A 84 4.73 -5.32 5.40
N LEU A 85 4.40 -4.04 5.53
CA LEU A 85 3.52 -3.56 6.61
C LEU A 85 2.04 -3.77 6.31
N GLY A 86 1.69 -4.18 5.09
CA GLY A 86 0.34 -4.55 4.70
C GLY A 86 0.14 -4.57 3.20
N LEU A 87 -0.92 -5.25 2.81
CA LEU A 87 -1.44 -5.28 1.44
C LEU A 87 -2.76 -4.54 1.40
N ASN A 88 -3.09 -3.90 0.26
CA ASN A 88 -4.36 -3.20 0.02
C ASN A 88 -4.60 -1.99 0.97
N GLY A 89 -5.86 -1.75 1.38
CA GLY A 89 -6.22 -0.64 2.29
C GLY A 89 -6.37 0.72 1.63
N ASN A 90 -6.47 0.76 0.29
CA ASN A 90 -6.69 1.98 -0.48
C ASN A 90 -8.00 1.92 -1.24
N ALA A 91 -8.54 3.10 -1.60
CA ALA A 91 -9.70 3.21 -2.47
C ALA A 91 -9.52 4.33 -3.50
N ILE A 92 -10.31 4.25 -4.56
CA ILE A 92 -10.53 5.33 -5.52
C ILE A 92 -11.87 5.97 -5.17
N THR A 93 -11.82 7.23 -4.73
CA THR A 93 -12.97 8.01 -4.30
C THR A 93 -13.19 9.14 -5.29
N PHE A 94 -14.39 9.26 -5.85
CA PHE A 94 -14.77 10.34 -6.75
C PHE A 94 -15.41 11.49 -5.97
N ALA A 95 -15.19 12.72 -6.40
CA ALA A 95 -15.96 13.87 -5.94
C ALA A 95 -17.45 13.65 -6.28
N ILE A 96 -18.35 14.22 -5.49
CA ILE A 96 -19.80 14.00 -5.66
C ILE A 96 -20.31 14.27 -7.08
N PRO A 97 -19.88 15.34 -7.78
CA PRO A 97 -20.32 15.56 -9.17
C PRO A 97 -19.91 14.43 -10.11
N LEU A 98 -18.64 13.96 -10.04
CA LEU A 98 -18.16 12.87 -10.89
C LEU A 98 -18.84 11.55 -10.52
N ALA A 99 -19.06 11.29 -9.23
CA ALA A 99 -19.78 10.11 -8.77
C ALA A 99 -21.22 10.06 -9.33
N ALA A 100 -21.93 11.19 -9.36
CA ALA A 100 -23.27 11.30 -9.92
C ALA A 100 -23.32 11.00 -11.44
N GLU A 101 -22.24 11.31 -12.17
CA GLU A 101 -22.14 11.04 -13.61
C GLU A 101 -21.77 9.58 -13.91
N THR A 102 -21.07 8.88 -12.99
CA THR A 102 -20.39 7.61 -13.30
C THR A 102 -20.83 6.41 -12.48
N LEU A 103 -21.37 6.62 -11.27
CA LEU A 103 -21.78 5.56 -10.36
C LEU A 103 -23.30 5.46 -10.28
N GLU A 104 -23.84 4.24 -10.29
CA GLU A 104 -25.30 4.06 -10.25
C GLU A 104 -25.86 4.13 -8.82
N ASN A 105 -25.67 3.13 -8.01
CA ASN A 105 -26.28 2.97 -6.69
C ASN A 105 -25.21 2.87 -5.59
N ASP A 106 -25.63 2.73 -4.33
CA ASP A 106 -24.72 2.56 -3.18
C ASP A 106 -24.14 1.14 -3.09
N GLN A 107 -23.73 0.58 -4.21
CA GLN A 107 -23.00 -0.69 -4.29
C GLN A 107 -21.57 -0.45 -4.72
N LEU A 108 -20.67 -1.33 -4.30
CA LEU A 108 -19.29 -1.31 -4.78
C LEU A 108 -19.28 -1.57 -6.28
N GLY A 109 -18.66 -0.67 -7.04
CA GLY A 109 -18.60 -0.75 -8.49
C GLY A 109 -17.77 -1.96 -8.97
N ASP A 110 -18.12 -2.49 -10.13
CA ASP A 110 -17.23 -3.39 -10.87
C ASP A 110 -16.17 -2.55 -11.62
N PRO A 111 -14.87 -2.91 -11.57
CA PRO A 111 -13.82 -2.10 -12.16
C PRO A 111 -13.98 -1.83 -13.66
N ARG A 112 -14.52 -2.79 -14.44
CA ARG A 112 -14.76 -2.60 -15.88
C ARG A 112 -15.93 -1.65 -16.13
N THR A 113 -17.05 -1.88 -15.48
CA THR A 113 -18.27 -1.08 -15.62
C THR A 113 -18.06 0.37 -15.21
N VAL A 114 -17.44 0.60 -14.05
CA VAL A 114 -17.09 1.96 -13.59
C VAL A 114 -16.09 2.60 -14.53
N GLY A 115 -15.09 1.85 -15.00
CA GLY A 115 -14.09 2.34 -15.95
C GLY A 115 -14.66 2.74 -17.29
N GLU A 116 -15.60 1.98 -17.86
CA GLU A 116 -16.27 2.30 -19.13
C GLU A 116 -17.06 3.62 -19.06
N ARG A 117 -17.78 3.85 -17.96
CA ARG A 117 -18.50 5.11 -17.72
C ARG A 117 -17.55 6.28 -17.50
N LEU A 118 -16.53 6.08 -16.66
CA LEU A 118 -15.51 7.08 -16.43
C LEU A 118 -14.82 7.48 -17.75
N ARG A 119 -14.54 6.51 -18.64
CA ARG A 119 -13.91 6.77 -19.94
C ARG A 119 -14.73 7.73 -20.80
N GLN A 120 -16.04 7.57 -20.84
CA GLN A 120 -16.92 8.48 -21.59
C GLN A 120 -16.79 9.92 -21.09
N VAL A 121 -16.83 10.12 -19.77
CA VAL A 121 -16.69 11.43 -19.14
C VAL A 121 -15.28 11.99 -19.33
N ALA A 122 -14.23 11.18 -19.08
CA ALA A 122 -12.84 11.60 -19.16
C ALA A 122 -12.46 12.08 -20.56
N VAL A 123 -12.80 11.30 -21.60
CA VAL A 123 -12.52 11.66 -23.00
C VAL A 123 -13.27 12.92 -23.41
N ALA A 124 -14.56 13.05 -23.08
CA ALA A 124 -15.35 14.23 -23.39
C ALA A 124 -14.79 15.50 -22.73
N ARG A 125 -14.40 15.41 -21.45
CA ARG A 125 -13.81 16.55 -20.73
C ARG A 125 -12.42 16.91 -21.24
N ALA A 126 -11.57 15.93 -21.57
CA ALA A 126 -10.26 16.17 -22.17
C ALA A 126 -10.37 16.88 -23.53
N GLN A 127 -11.30 16.44 -24.40
CA GLN A 127 -11.59 17.09 -25.68
C GLN A 127 -12.10 18.53 -25.52
N ALA A 128 -12.79 18.82 -24.42
CA ALA A 128 -13.25 20.18 -24.08
C ALA A 128 -12.14 21.02 -23.38
N GLY A 129 -10.89 20.54 -23.28
CA GLY A 129 -9.77 21.23 -22.65
C GLY A 129 -9.87 21.32 -21.13
N ARG A 130 -10.65 20.46 -20.50
CA ARG A 130 -10.86 20.40 -19.04
C ARG A 130 -10.76 18.95 -18.56
N PRO A 131 -9.57 18.31 -18.64
CA PRO A 131 -9.39 16.93 -18.25
C PRO A 131 -9.75 16.72 -16.78
N LEU A 132 -10.23 15.52 -16.44
CA LEU A 132 -10.44 15.11 -15.05
C LEU A 132 -9.11 15.10 -14.31
N ARG A 133 -9.12 15.54 -13.06
CA ARG A 133 -7.93 15.58 -12.20
C ARG A 133 -8.05 14.56 -11.06
N PHE A 134 -7.05 13.69 -10.96
CA PHE A 134 -6.96 12.69 -9.90
C PHE A 134 -5.79 12.96 -8.96
N GLY A 135 -6.08 13.00 -7.65
CA GLY A 135 -5.07 13.14 -6.61
C GLY A 135 -4.51 11.78 -6.20
N VAL A 136 -3.18 11.65 -6.21
CA VAL A 136 -2.44 10.51 -5.64
C VAL A 136 -1.40 11.01 -4.64
N VAL A 137 -0.88 10.12 -3.79
CA VAL A 137 -0.04 10.54 -2.66
C VAL A 137 1.42 10.80 -3.00
N HIS A 138 1.91 10.27 -4.12
CA HIS A 138 3.26 10.44 -4.65
C HIS A 138 3.35 9.84 -6.05
N ARG A 139 4.22 10.38 -6.94
CA ARG A 139 4.42 9.79 -8.28
C ARG A 139 4.91 8.34 -8.22
N TYR A 140 5.78 8.01 -7.28
CA TYR A 140 6.22 6.64 -6.97
C TYR A 140 5.40 6.07 -5.83
N SER A 141 4.12 5.79 -6.09
CA SER A 141 3.21 5.17 -5.13
C SER A 141 2.40 4.05 -5.79
N SER A 142 2.08 3.03 -5.01
CA SER A 142 1.12 2.00 -5.39
C SER A 142 -0.24 2.59 -5.77
N HIS A 143 -0.69 3.64 -5.10
CA HIS A 143 -1.89 4.41 -5.45
C HIS A 143 -1.83 4.92 -6.90
N ASN A 144 -0.71 5.57 -7.29
CA ASN A 144 -0.51 6.05 -8.65
C ASN A 144 -0.48 4.90 -9.67
N TYR A 145 0.24 3.82 -9.35
CA TYR A 145 0.36 2.70 -10.29
C TYR A 145 -0.91 1.89 -10.42
N MET A 146 -1.67 1.68 -9.33
CA MET A 146 -2.98 1.03 -9.37
C MET A 146 -4.00 1.86 -10.14
N LEU A 147 -4.03 3.18 -9.90
CA LEU A 147 -4.91 4.09 -10.65
C LEU A 147 -4.57 4.05 -12.15
N ARG A 148 -3.30 4.24 -12.51
CA ARG A 148 -2.84 4.24 -13.91
C ARG A 148 -3.07 2.89 -14.59
N TYR A 149 -2.81 1.77 -13.88
CA TYR A 149 -3.05 0.44 -14.39
C TYR A 149 -4.52 0.23 -14.73
N TRP A 150 -5.42 0.58 -13.81
CA TRP A 150 -6.86 0.50 -14.02
C TRP A 150 -7.32 1.40 -15.18
N LEU A 151 -6.95 2.68 -15.17
CA LEU A 151 -7.33 3.64 -16.22
C LEU A 151 -6.90 3.14 -17.60
N ALA A 152 -5.65 2.70 -17.77
CA ALA A 152 -5.15 2.19 -19.04
C ALA A 152 -5.91 0.92 -19.49
N ALA A 153 -6.17 0.00 -18.59
CA ALA A 153 -6.86 -1.25 -18.91
C ALA A 153 -8.32 -1.05 -19.34
N VAL A 154 -8.94 0.08 -18.96
CA VAL A 154 -10.30 0.45 -19.42
C VAL A 154 -10.26 1.47 -20.59
N GLY A 155 -9.08 1.70 -21.18
CA GLY A 155 -8.91 2.54 -22.37
C GLY A 155 -8.90 4.05 -22.10
N ILE A 156 -8.59 4.48 -20.89
CA ILE A 156 -8.28 5.88 -20.55
C ILE A 156 -6.76 6.02 -20.57
N ARG A 157 -6.25 7.01 -21.31
CA ARG A 157 -4.80 7.27 -21.37
C ARG A 157 -4.39 8.18 -20.22
N PRO A 158 -3.72 7.68 -19.18
CA PRO A 158 -3.16 8.53 -18.15
C PRO A 158 -2.21 9.56 -18.79
N ASP A 159 -2.18 10.78 -18.31
CA ASP A 159 -1.38 11.90 -18.85
C ASP A 159 -1.92 12.55 -20.15
N LEU A 160 -2.95 11.99 -20.81
CA LEU A 160 -3.61 12.59 -21.99
C LEU A 160 -5.10 12.86 -21.75
N ASP A 161 -5.83 11.88 -21.24
CA ASP A 161 -7.27 11.98 -21.00
C ASP A 161 -7.59 12.46 -19.58
N VAL A 162 -6.61 12.35 -18.66
CA VAL A 162 -6.71 12.81 -17.27
C VAL A 162 -5.39 13.45 -16.80
N GLU A 163 -5.49 14.31 -15.79
CA GLU A 163 -4.32 14.81 -15.05
C GLU A 163 -4.18 14.06 -13.73
N ILE A 164 -2.96 13.63 -13.39
CA ILE A 164 -2.66 13.01 -12.09
C ILE A 164 -1.74 13.93 -11.30
N VAL A 165 -2.21 14.41 -10.15
CA VAL A 165 -1.51 15.36 -9.29
C VAL A 165 -1.18 14.73 -7.94
N THR A 166 -0.15 15.25 -7.26
CA THR A 166 0.25 14.78 -5.93
C THR A 166 -0.43 15.59 -4.84
N ILE A 167 -1.08 14.90 -3.90
CA ILE A 167 -1.69 15.48 -2.71
C ILE A 167 -1.24 14.73 -1.47
N SER A 168 -1.09 15.43 -0.35
CA SER A 168 -0.82 14.78 0.93
C SER A 168 -2.10 14.09 1.44
N PRO A 169 -2.02 12.84 1.93
CA PRO A 169 -3.21 12.06 2.32
C PRO A 169 -4.16 12.79 3.28
N PRO A 170 -3.70 13.49 4.35
CA PRO A 170 -4.61 14.19 5.26
C PRO A 170 -5.41 15.34 4.62
N PHE A 171 -4.96 15.87 3.47
CA PHE A 171 -5.63 16.96 2.76
C PHE A 171 -6.46 16.48 1.57
N ALA A 172 -6.57 15.17 1.35
CA ALA A 172 -7.29 14.62 0.20
C ALA A 172 -8.78 14.97 0.19
N ALA A 173 -9.44 14.94 1.35
CA ALA A 173 -10.84 15.32 1.49
C ALA A 173 -11.06 16.84 1.27
N ASP A 174 -10.09 17.68 1.65
CA ASP A 174 -10.16 19.13 1.42
C ASP A 174 -10.00 19.45 -0.07
N ALA A 175 -9.08 18.77 -0.78
CA ALA A 175 -8.89 18.92 -2.22
C ALA A 175 -10.16 18.52 -3.02
N LEU A 176 -10.88 17.45 -2.61
CA LEU A 176 -12.19 17.10 -3.20
C LEU A 176 -13.23 18.17 -2.90
N ALA A 177 -13.31 18.66 -1.67
CA ALA A 177 -14.29 19.68 -1.26
C ALA A 177 -14.07 21.01 -1.98
N ALA A 178 -12.80 21.37 -2.23
CA ALA A 178 -12.43 22.59 -2.95
C ALA A 178 -12.59 22.47 -4.49
N GLY A 179 -12.87 21.26 -5.02
CA GLY A 179 -12.91 21.01 -6.46
C GLY A 179 -11.54 21.10 -7.14
N GLU A 180 -10.46 20.97 -6.37
CA GLU A 180 -9.10 20.93 -6.91
C GLU A 180 -8.80 19.62 -7.65
N VAL A 181 -9.50 18.54 -7.26
CA VAL A 181 -9.46 17.23 -7.92
C VAL A 181 -10.87 16.65 -8.02
N ASP A 182 -11.11 15.88 -9.10
CA ASP A 182 -12.37 15.18 -9.37
C ASP A 182 -12.40 13.79 -8.70
N GLY A 183 -11.25 13.26 -8.34
CA GLY A 183 -11.12 11.99 -7.64
C GLY A 183 -9.79 11.86 -6.93
N ILE A 184 -9.70 10.91 -6.00
CA ILE A 184 -8.49 10.60 -5.24
C ILE A 184 -8.24 9.10 -5.22
N CYS A 185 -6.97 8.71 -5.16
CA CYS A 185 -6.56 7.35 -4.80
C CYS A 185 -5.58 7.46 -3.62
N VAL A 186 -6.06 7.12 -2.43
CA VAL A 186 -5.33 7.29 -1.17
C VAL A 186 -5.57 6.11 -0.24
N GLY A 187 -4.77 6.02 0.84
CA GLY A 187 -4.96 5.02 1.91
C GLY A 187 -5.99 5.46 2.94
N GLU A 188 -6.53 4.50 3.70
CA GLU A 188 -7.40 4.78 4.83
C GLU A 188 -6.63 5.48 5.99
N PRO A 189 -7.31 6.38 6.73
CA PRO A 189 -8.76 6.59 6.78
C PRO A 189 -9.28 7.68 5.81
N TRP A 190 -8.46 8.23 4.93
CA TRP A 190 -8.76 9.48 4.22
C TRP A 190 -9.83 9.36 3.14
N ASN A 191 -10.07 8.18 2.56
CA ASN A 191 -11.25 7.92 1.72
C ASN A 191 -12.52 7.95 2.57
N SER A 192 -12.53 7.21 3.68
CA SER A 192 -13.66 7.18 4.60
C SER A 192 -13.96 8.55 5.20
N VAL A 193 -12.95 9.37 5.51
CA VAL A 193 -13.12 10.77 5.93
C VAL A 193 -13.78 11.60 4.85
N ALA A 194 -13.40 11.46 3.59
CA ALA A 194 -14.04 12.18 2.48
C ALA A 194 -15.52 11.79 2.32
N VAL A 195 -15.83 10.50 2.48
CA VAL A 195 -17.20 9.99 2.45
C VAL A 195 -18.02 10.49 3.63
N ASP A 196 -17.50 10.41 4.85
CA ASP A 196 -18.21 10.83 6.07
C ASP A 196 -18.48 12.35 6.05
N ARG A 197 -17.60 13.14 5.41
CA ARG A 197 -17.80 14.58 5.16
C ARG A 197 -18.77 14.89 4.01
N GLY A 198 -19.23 13.90 3.27
CA GLY A 198 -20.14 14.08 2.13
C GLY A 198 -19.49 14.75 0.91
N VAL A 199 -18.15 14.76 0.80
CA VAL A 199 -17.41 15.37 -0.31
C VAL A 199 -16.96 14.37 -1.35
N GLY A 200 -17.05 13.08 -1.06
CA GLY A 200 -16.66 12.01 -1.97
C GLY A 200 -17.51 10.75 -1.83
N ARG A 201 -17.43 9.91 -2.85
CA ARG A 201 -18.03 8.56 -2.87
C ARG A 201 -17.00 7.57 -3.37
N ILE A 202 -16.81 6.46 -2.64
CA ILE A 202 -15.89 5.39 -3.03
C ILE A 202 -16.47 4.68 -4.24
N ALA A 203 -15.71 4.70 -5.33
CA ALA A 203 -16.03 4.03 -6.58
C ALA A 203 -15.50 2.60 -6.61
N LEU A 204 -14.25 2.41 -6.20
CA LEU A 204 -13.53 1.14 -6.18
C LEU A 204 -12.60 1.08 -4.97
N VAL A 205 -12.27 -0.14 -4.55
CA VAL A 205 -11.12 -0.39 -3.66
C VAL A 205 -9.98 -1.02 -4.47
N THR A 206 -8.73 -0.74 -4.12
CA THR A 206 -7.58 -1.25 -4.88
C THR A 206 -7.45 -2.78 -4.85
N ALA A 207 -7.99 -3.43 -3.82
CA ALA A 207 -8.13 -4.89 -3.76
C ALA A 207 -8.95 -5.49 -4.91
N GLN A 208 -9.81 -4.69 -5.58
CA GLN A 208 -10.51 -5.11 -6.80
C GLN A 208 -9.63 -5.00 -8.04
N ILE A 209 -8.59 -4.15 -8.02
CA ILE A 209 -7.66 -3.97 -9.15
C ILE A 209 -6.57 -5.03 -9.12
N TRP A 210 -5.94 -5.21 -7.97
CA TRP A 210 -5.00 -6.31 -7.67
C TRP A 210 -5.27 -6.81 -6.25
N ARG A 211 -5.77 -8.04 -6.15
CA ARG A 211 -6.32 -8.55 -4.89
C ARG A 211 -5.30 -8.70 -3.75
N ARG A 212 -4.02 -8.83 -4.05
CA ARG A 212 -2.91 -8.92 -3.07
C ARG A 212 -1.82 -7.90 -3.34
N GLY A 213 -2.22 -6.68 -3.69
CA GLY A 213 -1.29 -5.61 -4.00
C GLY A 213 -0.51 -5.15 -2.77
N VAL A 214 0.84 -5.20 -2.83
CA VAL A 214 1.68 -4.66 -1.77
C VAL A 214 1.53 -3.15 -1.69
N GLU A 215 1.41 -2.65 -0.46
CA GLU A 215 1.16 -1.23 -0.25
C GLU A 215 2.29 -0.57 0.55
N LYS A 216 2.36 -0.81 1.85
CA LYS A 216 3.38 -0.23 2.72
C LYS A 216 4.41 -1.27 3.14
N VAL A 217 5.61 -0.76 3.35
CA VAL A 217 6.77 -1.57 3.74
C VAL A 217 7.54 -0.88 4.87
N LEU A 218 8.24 -1.69 5.66
CA LEU A 218 9.30 -1.20 6.53
C LEU A 218 10.55 -1.00 5.67
N ALA A 219 10.93 0.25 5.42
CA ALA A 219 12.13 0.59 4.69
C ALA A 219 13.25 0.98 5.66
N MET A 220 14.45 0.49 5.42
CA MET A 220 15.66 0.81 6.21
C MET A 220 16.83 1.05 5.27
N ARG A 221 17.79 1.91 5.67
CA ARG A 221 19.05 1.99 4.92
C ARG A 221 19.81 0.68 5.09
N ARG A 222 20.38 0.16 3.99
CA ARG A 222 21.15 -1.10 4.01
C ARG A 222 22.33 -1.04 4.98
N GLU A 223 22.96 0.10 5.14
CA GLU A 223 24.04 0.28 6.12
C GLU A 223 23.55 0.06 7.56
N THR A 224 22.34 0.53 7.90
CA THR A 224 21.71 0.30 9.21
C THR A 224 21.42 -1.17 9.43
N VAL A 225 20.88 -1.85 8.40
CA VAL A 225 20.59 -3.30 8.45
C VAL A 225 21.85 -4.11 8.67
N ARG A 226 22.93 -3.79 7.95
CA ARG A 226 24.23 -4.48 8.09
C ARG A 226 24.92 -4.18 9.40
N GLY A 227 24.79 -2.95 9.90
CA GLY A 227 25.43 -2.51 11.15
C GLY A 227 24.76 -3.02 12.42
N SER A 228 23.47 -3.41 12.33
CA SER A 228 22.68 -3.82 13.51
C SER A 228 21.71 -4.97 13.18
N PRO A 229 22.21 -6.12 12.71
CA PRO A 229 21.35 -7.22 12.25
C PRO A 229 20.44 -7.77 13.35
N GLU A 230 20.92 -7.89 14.59
CA GLU A 230 20.13 -8.37 15.72
C GLU A 230 18.98 -7.43 16.09
N LEU A 231 19.18 -6.11 15.96
CA LEU A 231 18.12 -5.12 16.16
C LEU A 231 17.03 -5.27 15.08
N VAL A 232 17.42 -5.49 13.82
CA VAL A 232 16.49 -5.72 12.70
C VAL A 232 15.69 -7.00 12.91
N GLU A 233 16.33 -8.10 13.35
CA GLU A 233 15.62 -9.35 13.66
C GLU A 233 14.57 -9.14 14.76
N ARG A 234 14.92 -8.46 15.84
CA ARG A 234 14.01 -8.16 16.95
C ARG A 234 12.84 -7.27 16.49
N LEU A 235 13.12 -6.29 15.62
CA LEU A 235 12.07 -5.44 15.04
C LEU A 235 11.11 -6.24 14.17
N ILE A 236 11.61 -7.14 13.31
CA ILE A 236 10.76 -8.02 12.49
C ILE A 236 9.86 -8.87 13.38
N ARG A 237 10.38 -9.46 14.47
CA ARG A 237 9.60 -10.24 15.43
C ARG A 237 8.51 -9.40 16.10
N ALA A 238 8.86 -8.21 16.57
CA ALA A 238 7.89 -7.29 17.21
C ALA A 238 6.77 -6.87 16.24
N LEU A 239 7.09 -6.61 14.98
CA LEU A 239 6.09 -6.28 13.95
C LEU A 239 5.24 -7.49 13.56
N HIS A 240 5.81 -8.69 13.54
CA HIS A 240 5.08 -9.92 13.29
C HIS A 240 4.07 -10.21 14.41
N ASP A 241 4.46 -10.03 15.68
CA ASP A 241 3.56 -10.17 16.82
C ASP A 241 2.44 -9.12 16.78
N ALA A 242 2.78 -7.88 16.41
CA ALA A 242 1.79 -6.82 16.19
C ALA A 242 0.82 -7.16 15.05
N ALA A 243 1.31 -7.79 13.97
CA ALA A 243 0.46 -8.21 12.85
C ALA A 243 -0.48 -9.37 13.24
N ALA A 244 -0.01 -10.31 14.04
CA ALA A 244 -0.84 -11.38 14.61
C ALA A 244 -1.96 -10.80 15.49
N HIS A 245 -1.62 -9.86 16.37
CA HIS A 245 -2.58 -9.18 17.25
C HIS A 245 -3.57 -8.30 16.44
N PHE A 246 -3.12 -7.65 15.36
CA PHE A 246 -3.95 -6.76 14.55
C PHE A 246 -5.18 -7.47 13.95
N VAL A 247 -5.03 -8.75 13.59
CA VAL A 247 -6.10 -9.54 12.95
C VAL A 247 -7.03 -10.25 13.94
N GLU A 248 -6.77 -10.14 15.25
CA GLU A 248 -7.64 -10.68 16.28
C GLU A 248 -8.94 -9.87 16.37
N PRO A 249 -10.13 -10.47 16.16
CA PRO A 249 -11.39 -9.73 16.17
C PRO A 249 -11.64 -8.94 17.46
N ASP A 250 -11.32 -9.53 18.60
CA ASP A 250 -11.54 -8.93 19.93
C ASP A 250 -10.61 -7.75 20.22
N ALA A 251 -9.53 -7.57 19.43
CA ALA A 251 -8.59 -6.47 19.57
C ALA A 251 -8.99 -5.23 18.74
N ALA A 252 -9.95 -5.35 17.82
CA ALA A 252 -10.25 -4.33 16.83
C ALA A 252 -10.64 -2.97 17.45
N GLU A 253 -11.54 -2.95 18.45
CA GLU A 253 -11.99 -1.71 19.09
C GLU A 253 -10.84 -1.01 19.83
N GLU A 254 -10.02 -1.78 20.57
CA GLU A 254 -8.87 -1.21 21.26
C GLU A 254 -7.81 -0.71 20.29
N ASN A 255 -7.53 -1.47 19.22
CA ASN A 255 -6.63 -1.04 18.16
C ASN A 255 -7.10 0.26 17.50
N ALA A 256 -8.40 0.39 17.18
CA ALA A 256 -8.98 1.61 16.64
C ALA A 256 -8.80 2.81 17.58
N ARG A 257 -9.06 2.60 18.88
CA ARG A 257 -8.89 3.65 19.91
C ARG A 257 -7.43 4.11 20.03
N ILE A 258 -6.47 3.18 19.99
CA ILE A 258 -5.05 3.52 20.01
C ILE A 258 -4.70 4.34 18.77
N LEU A 259 -5.06 3.86 17.58
CA LEU A 259 -4.75 4.50 16.32
C LEU A 259 -5.40 5.89 16.16
N ALA A 260 -6.59 6.11 16.72
CA ALA A 260 -7.32 7.37 16.65
C ALA A 260 -6.64 8.53 17.40
N GLN A 261 -5.70 8.24 18.30
CA GLN A 261 -5.06 9.27 19.12
C GLN A 261 -4.42 10.38 18.27
N PRO A 262 -4.42 11.64 18.76
CA PRO A 262 -3.83 12.78 18.06
C PRO A 262 -2.34 12.59 17.69
N ALA A 263 -1.61 11.82 18.49
CA ALA A 263 -0.21 11.48 18.23
C ALA A 263 -0.02 10.57 17.01
N TYR A 264 -1.05 9.85 16.59
CA TYR A 264 -1.01 8.88 15.51
C TYR A 264 -1.80 9.35 14.29
N LEU A 265 -3.04 8.85 14.10
CA LEU A 265 -3.82 9.19 12.91
C LEU A 265 -4.58 10.50 13.04
N ALA A 266 -5.01 10.86 14.25
CA ALA A 266 -5.87 12.02 14.51
C ALA A 266 -7.15 12.00 13.65
N ALA A 267 -7.77 10.83 13.50
CA ALA A 267 -8.99 10.58 12.73
C ALA A 267 -10.04 9.91 13.63
N PRO A 268 -11.34 9.97 13.26
CA PRO A 268 -12.40 9.39 14.10
C PRO A 268 -12.21 7.88 14.33
N GLU A 269 -12.36 7.45 15.58
CA GLU A 269 -12.20 6.04 15.99
C GLU A 269 -13.11 5.10 15.17
N GLU A 270 -14.40 5.50 14.99
CA GLU A 270 -15.36 4.72 14.21
C GLU A 270 -14.90 4.50 12.76
N THR A 271 -14.30 5.52 12.14
CA THR A 271 -13.79 5.44 10.76
C THR A 271 -12.62 4.46 10.68
N ILE A 272 -11.72 4.49 11.66
CA ILE A 272 -10.59 3.56 11.74
C ILE A 272 -11.09 2.14 12.02
N LEU A 273 -12.03 1.97 12.95
CA LEU A 273 -12.61 0.66 13.26
C LEU A 273 -13.24 0.01 12.03
N ARG A 274 -13.98 0.79 11.23
CA ARG A 274 -14.53 0.28 9.96
C ARG A 274 -13.42 -0.21 9.03
N ALA A 275 -12.36 0.58 8.86
CA ALA A 275 -11.26 0.20 7.97
C ALA A 275 -10.56 -1.10 8.41
N ILE A 276 -10.21 -1.24 9.69
CA ILE A 276 -9.50 -2.43 10.20
C ILE A 276 -10.38 -3.68 10.31
N THR A 277 -11.71 -3.53 10.21
CA THR A 277 -12.68 -4.63 10.19
C THR A 277 -13.25 -4.91 8.80
N ASP A 278 -12.57 -4.46 7.75
CA ASP A 278 -12.99 -4.63 6.36
C ASP A 278 -14.40 -4.07 6.06
N ARG A 279 -14.85 -3.08 6.82
CA ARG A 279 -16.15 -2.41 6.64
C ARG A 279 -15.95 -1.05 6.02
N VAL A 280 -16.49 -0.86 4.82
CA VAL A 280 -16.32 0.38 4.05
C VAL A 280 -17.69 1.01 3.78
N ARG A 281 -17.83 2.30 4.13
CA ARG A 281 -18.99 3.09 3.75
C ARG A 281 -18.73 3.74 2.40
N LEU A 282 -19.55 3.46 1.39
CA LEU A 282 -19.31 3.94 0.03
C LEU A 282 -19.78 5.37 -0.19
N SER A 283 -20.88 5.79 0.45
CA SER A 283 -21.46 7.14 0.39
C SER A 283 -21.89 7.61 1.77
N GLN A 284 -22.04 8.92 1.95
CA GLN A 284 -22.47 9.50 3.22
C GLN A 284 -23.83 8.93 3.65
N GLY A 285 -23.91 8.47 4.90
CA GLY A 285 -25.15 7.90 5.46
C GLY A 285 -25.48 6.47 5.03
N ALA A 286 -24.76 5.89 4.06
CA ALA A 286 -24.97 4.49 3.66
C ALA A 286 -24.53 3.51 4.75
N THR A 287 -25.13 2.32 4.75
CA THR A 287 -24.67 1.21 5.60
C THR A 287 -23.32 0.72 5.14
N PRO A 288 -22.32 0.57 6.04
CA PRO A 288 -21.03 0.03 5.68
C PRO A 288 -21.12 -1.39 5.13
N LEU A 289 -20.46 -1.65 4.00
CA LEU A 289 -20.34 -2.96 3.38
C LEU A 289 -19.12 -3.68 3.93
N HIS A 290 -19.22 -5.00 4.14
CA HIS A 290 -18.05 -5.83 4.37
C HIS A 290 -17.39 -6.15 3.02
N ILE A 291 -16.14 -5.67 2.84
CA ILE A 291 -15.33 -5.92 1.65
C ILE A 291 -14.17 -6.82 2.07
N PRO A 292 -14.25 -8.13 1.83
CA PRO A 292 -13.22 -9.06 2.26
C PRO A 292 -11.84 -8.68 1.72
N ASP A 293 -10.82 -8.77 2.59
CA ASP A 293 -9.43 -8.48 2.26
C ASP A 293 -9.18 -7.00 1.89
N PHE A 294 -10.05 -6.07 2.31
CA PHE A 294 -9.84 -4.64 2.09
C PHE A 294 -8.53 -4.17 2.73
N MET A 295 -8.29 -4.56 4.00
CA MET A 295 -6.99 -4.42 4.65
C MET A 295 -6.44 -5.81 4.96
N PHE A 296 -5.34 -6.17 4.31
CA PHE A 296 -4.84 -7.53 4.40
C PHE A 296 -3.51 -7.60 5.14
N GLN A 297 -3.53 -8.28 6.29
CA GLN A 297 -2.41 -8.40 7.23
C GLN A 297 -2.25 -9.84 7.68
N PHE A 298 -1.05 -10.22 8.09
CA PHE A 298 -0.67 -11.46 8.75
C PHE A 298 -0.98 -12.76 7.99
N ARG A 299 -2.25 -12.95 7.62
CA ARG A 299 -2.72 -14.15 6.89
C ARG A 299 -1.95 -14.33 5.58
N GLU A 300 -1.83 -15.58 5.12
CA GLU A 300 -1.20 -15.92 3.83
C GLU A 300 0.24 -15.38 3.68
N ALA A 301 0.96 -15.21 4.79
CA ALA A 301 2.24 -14.53 4.82
C ALA A 301 2.20 -13.11 4.18
N ALA A 302 1.14 -12.33 4.44
CA ALA A 302 0.94 -10.99 3.90
C ALA A 302 2.11 -10.03 4.20
N ASN A 303 2.81 -10.25 5.29
CA ASN A 303 3.94 -9.41 5.71
C ASN A 303 5.29 -9.89 5.12
N PHE A 304 5.29 -10.96 4.35
CA PHE A 304 6.48 -11.45 3.66
C PHE A 304 6.81 -10.56 2.45
N PRO A 305 8.05 -10.04 2.35
CA PRO A 305 8.42 -9.15 1.25
C PRO A 305 8.75 -9.97 -0.01
N TRP A 306 7.74 -10.27 -0.82
CA TRP A 306 7.89 -10.99 -2.07
C TRP A 306 8.67 -10.18 -3.12
N ARG A 307 9.77 -10.71 -3.66
CA ARG A 307 10.54 -10.06 -4.73
C ARG A 307 9.73 -9.83 -5.99
N SER A 308 8.82 -10.75 -6.32
CA SER A 308 7.89 -10.60 -7.45
C SER A 308 7.02 -9.36 -7.37
N GLN A 309 6.63 -8.93 -6.15
CA GLN A 309 5.90 -7.68 -5.96
C GLN A 309 6.78 -6.46 -6.28
N ALA A 310 8.07 -6.50 -5.89
CA ALA A 310 9.02 -5.44 -6.26
C ALA A 310 9.25 -5.41 -7.78
N ALA A 311 9.36 -6.57 -8.44
CA ALA A 311 9.48 -6.69 -9.88
C ALA A 311 8.26 -6.08 -10.60
N TRP A 312 7.03 -6.38 -10.15
CA TRP A 312 5.83 -5.78 -10.73
C TRP A 312 5.81 -4.26 -10.54
N LEU A 313 6.16 -3.76 -9.37
CA LEU A 313 6.22 -2.31 -9.12
C LEU A 313 7.26 -1.63 -10.01
N TYR A 314 8.42 -2.28 -10.24
CA TYR A 314 9.43 -1.79 -11.18
C TYR A 314 8.90 -1.77 -12.62
N SER A 315 8.18 -2.80 -13.06
CA SER A 315 7.56 -2.83 -14.38
C SER A 315 6.61 -1.65 -14.60
N GLN A 316 5.78 -1.32 -13.61
CA GLN A 316 4.92 -0.15 -13.67
C GLN A 316 5.71 1.17 -13.63
N MET A 317 6.80 1.21 -12.87
CA MET A 317 7.68 2.39 -12.83
C MET A 317 8.27 2.69 -14.22
N THR A 318 8.86 1.71 -14.88
CA THR A 318 9.43 1.89 -16.23
C THR A 318 8.37 2.26 -17.26
N ARG A 319 7.20 1.61 -17.20
CA ARG A 319 6.07 1.91 -18.09
C ARG A 319 5.66 3.39 -18.03
N TRP A 320 5.47 3.92 -16.82
CA TRP A 320 4.94 5.27 -16.61
C TRP A 320 6.00 6.36 -16.58
N ASP A 321 7.26 6.01 -16.39
CA ASP A 321 8.39 6.93 -16.61
C ASP A 321 8.79 6.99 -18.09
N GLY A 322 8.26 6.10 -18.94
CA GLY A 322 8.60 6.00 -20.36
C GLY A 322 10.07 5.58 -20.60
N THR A 323 10.63 4.83 -19.64
CA THR A 323 12.03 4.35 -19.74
C THR A 323 12.06 2.90 -20.25
N PRO A 324 13.08 2.51 -21.03
CA PRO A 324 13.23 1.11 -21.43
C PRO A 324 13.37 0.19 -20.21
N PHE A 325 12.87 -1.04 -20.34
CA PHE A 325 13.10 -2.07 -19.34
C PHE A 325 14.60 -2.41 -19.27
N SER A 326 15.12 -2.55 -18.06
CA SER A 326 16.51 -2.96 -17.81
C SER A 326 16.53 -4.15 -16.86
N PRO A 327 17.04 -5.31 -17.29
CA PRO A 327 17.20 -6.48 -16.41
C PRO A 327 18.06 -6.19 -15.18
N GLU A 328 19.08 -5.35 -15.33
CA GLU A 328 19.94 -4.93 -14.21
C GLU A 328 19.16 -4.11 -13.17
N GLU A 329 18.38 -3.11 -13.61
CA GLU A 329 17.54 -2.34 -12.70
C GLU A 329 16.42 -3.20 -12.08
N ALA A 330 15.84 -4.15 -12.83
CA ALA A 330 14.87 -5.10 -12.32
C ALA A 330 15.46 -5.92 -11.16
N ALA A 331 16.64 -6.51 -11.35
CA ALA A 331 17.34 -7.25 -10.31
C ALA A 331 17.66 -6.37 -9.07
N ARG A 332 18.02 -5.09 -9.29
CA ARG A 332 18.23 -4.13 -8.19
C ARG A 332 16.93 -3.84 -7.46
N ALA A 333 15.83 -3.63 -8.17
CA ALA A 333 14.51 -3.39 -7.58
C ALA A 333 14.06 -4.58 -6.72
N GLU A 334 14.20 -5.81 -7.23
CA GLU A 334 13.90 -7.03 -6.50
C GLU A 334 14.78 -7.20 -5.26
N SER A 335 16.07 -6.82 -5.33
CA SER A 335 17.02 -6.92 -4.21
C SER A 335 16.71 -5.98 -3.05
N VAL A 336 15.84 -4.98 -3.27
CA VAL A 336 15.32 -4.10 -2.19
C VAL A 336 14.49 -4.92 -1.21
N PHE A 337 13.71 -5.88 -1.70
CA PHE A 337 12.90 -6.74 -0.85
C PHE A 337 13.75 -7.90 -0.31
N ARG A 338 13.75 -8.06 1.00
CA ARG A 338 14.67 -8.93 1.73
C ARG A 338 13.94 -10.08 2.45
N PRO A 339 13.39 -11.05 1.68
CA PRO A 339 12.75 -12.23 2.26
C PRO A 339 13.71 -13.10 3.09
N ASP A 340 15.01 -13.01 2.83
CA ASP A 340 16.06 -13.65 3.60
C ASP A 340 16.10 -13.16 5.05
N LEU A 341 16.02 -11.85 5.27
CA LEU A 341 15.98 -11.26 6.64
C LEU A 341 14.70 -11.64 7.39
N TYR A 342 13.56 -11.64 6.68
CA TYR A 342 12.28 -12.08 7.25
C TYR A 342 12.35 -13.53 7.74
N ARG A 343 12.85 -14.44 6.87
CA ARG A 343 13.01 -15.86 7.25
C ARG A 343 13.98 -16.06 8.40
N ALA A 344 15.12 -15.37 8.39
CA ALA A 344 16.12 -15.48 9.47
C ALA A 344 15.53 -15.03 10.82
N ALA A 345 14.85 -13.88 10.83
CA ALA A 345 14.25 -13.34 12.04
C ALA A 345 13.18 -14.26 12.67
N LEU A 346 12.38 -14.93 11.85
CA LEU A 346 11.23 -15.72 12.29
C LEU A 346 11.47 -17.23 12.29
N ALA A 347 12.69 -17.68 11.95
CA ALA A 347 13.07 -19.09 12.03
C ALA A 347 12.86 -19.62 13.45
N GLY A 348 12.27 -20.81 13.57
CA GLY A 348 11.99 -21.47 14.85
C GLY A 348 10.83 -20.86 15.66
N SER A 349 10.16 -19.82 15.16
CA SER A 349 8.91 -19.30 15.73
C SER A 349 7.68 -20.06 15.20
N ALA A 350 6.47 -19.61 15.54
CA ALA A 350 5.22 -20.16 14.99
C ALA A 350 4.86 -19.57 13.60
N ALA A 351 5.66 -18.65 13.08
CA ALA A 351 5.40 -17.99 11.80
C ALA A 351 5.42 -18.98 10.61
N ILE A 352 4.55 -18.74 9.63
CA ILE A 352 4.59 -19.49 8.37
C ILE A 352 5.60 -18.81 7.44
N LEU A 353 6.60 -19.56 6.96
CA LEU A 353 7.67 -19.02 6.13
C LEU A 353 7.63 -19.60 4.71
N PRO A 354 7.36 -18.76 3.69
CA PRO A 354 7.41 -19.17 2.29
C PRO A 354 8.77 -19.75 1.90
N GLY A 355 8.79 -20.80 1.08
CA GLY A 355 10.00 -21.41 0.56
C GLY A 355 10.61 -20.59 -0.59
N ALA A 356 9.78 -20.11 -1.51
CA ALA A 356 10.19 -19.24 -2.61
C ALA A 356 10.33 -17.77 -2.16
N SER A 357 11.10 -16.98 -2.90
CA SER A 357 11.21 -15.52 -2.70
C SER A 357 10.38 -14.73 -3.70
N SER A 358 9.93 -15.37 -4.77
CA SER A 358 9.08 -14.81 -5.82
C SER A 358 7.98 -15.81 -6.17
N LYS A 359 6.91 -15.32 -6.75
CA LYS A 359 5.77 -16.09 -7.27
C LYS A 359 5.21 -15.41 -8.52
N LEU A 360 4.35 -16.09 -9.26
CA LEU A 360 3.52 -15.42 -10.26
C LEU A 360 2.51 -14.54 -9.53
N GLU A 361 2.43 -13.26 -9.87
CA GLU A 361 1.44 -12.35 -9.31
C GLU A 361 0.17 -12.37 -10.17
N GLY A 362 -0.99 -12.49 -9.52
CA GLY A 362 -2.28 -12.51 -10.22
C GLY A 362 -2.69 -13.86 -10.82
N ALA A 363 -1.90 -14.91 -10.62
CA ALA A 363 -2.16 -16.24 -11.22
C ALA A 363 -3.10 -17.12 -10.39
N ILE A 364 -3.25 -16.84 -9.10
CA ILE A 364 -4.03 -17.69 -8.19
C ILE A 364 -5.51 -17.28 -8.25
N GLY A 365 -6.36 -18.22 -8.67
CA GLY A 365 -7.82 -18.02 -8.71
C GLY A 365 -8.53 -18.53 -7.46
N ASP A 366 -8.11 -19.69 -6.97
CA ASP A 366 -8.65 -20.38 -5.81
C ASP A 366 -7.53 -20.68 -4.81
N PRO A 367 -7.83 -20.83 -3.51
CA PRO A 367 -6.80 -21.09 -2.51
C PRO A 367 -5.92 -22.28 -2.85
N LEU A 368 -4.61 -22.07 -2.84
CA LEU A 368 -3.59 -23.05 -3.26
C LEU A 368 -2.54 -23.25 -2.18
N GLY A 369 -2.23 -24.50 -1.86
CA GLY A 369 -1.08 -24.86 -1.02
C GLY A 369 0.23 -24.64 -1.78
N VAL A 370 1.15 -23.89 -1.18
CA VAL A 370 2.46 -23.59 -1.78
C VAL A 370 3.60 -24.04 -0.87
N GLY A 371 4.80 -24.17 -1.44
CA GLY A 371 5.99 -24.59 -0.71
C GLY A 371 6.36 -23.61 0.42
N SER A 372 6.62 -24.15 1.61
CA SER A 372 7.06 -23.41 2.78
C SER A 372 8.25 -24.11 3.43
N VAL A 373 9.16 -23.33 4.03
CA VAL A 373 10.28 -23.87 4.82
C VAL A 373 9.89 -24.06 6.29
N GLN A 374 8.78 -23.45 6.72
CA GLN A 374 8.22 -23.57 8.05
C GLN A 374 6.71 -23.35 8.02
N GLY A 375 5.96 -24.23 8.70
CA GLY A 375 4.50 -24.20 8.72
C GLY A 375 3.87 -24.66 7.40
N ARG A 376 2.54 -24.53 7.29
CA ARG A 376 1.78 -24.84 6.07
C ARG A 376 1.24 -23.53 5.46
N LEU A 377 1.72 -23.19 4.29
CA LEU A 377 1.29 -21.98 3.58
C LEU A 377 0.17 -22.29 2.59
N MET A 378 -0.94 -21.59 2.77
CA MET A 378 -2.02 -21.50 1.78
C MET A 378 -2.06 -20.06 1.28
N LEU A 379 -2.02 -19.86 -0.03
CA LEU A 379 -2.25 -18.56 -0.65
C LEU A 379 -3.66 -18.52 -1.23
N GLY A 380 -4.38 -17.44 -0.97
CA GLY A 380 -5.68 -17.17 -1.55
C GLY A 380 -5.59 -16.55 -2.95
N ALA A 381 -6.76 -16.25 -3.53
CA ALA A 381 -6.85 -15.59 -4.82
C ALA A 381 -6.10 -14.25 -4.82
N ASP A 382 -5.29 -13.99 -5.86
CA ASP A 382 -4.47 -12.79 -5.98
C ASP A 382 -4.65 -12.05 -7.32
N ARG A 383 -5.71 -12.34 -8.07
CA ARG A 383 -5.95 -11.89 -9.45
C ARG A 383 -5.94 -10.39 -9.62
N PHE A 384 -5.43 -9.95 -10.78
CA PHE A 384 -5.74 -8.64 -11.34
C PHE A 384 -7.14 -8.65 -11.97
N PHE A 385 -7.81 -7.48 -11.97
CA PHE A 385 -9.20 -7.37 -12.45
C PHE A 385 -9.36 -7.68 -13.95
N ASP A 386 -8.31 -7.46 -14.72
CA ASP A 386 -8.28 -7.72 -16.17
C ASP A 386 -7.90 -9.15 -16.53
N GLY A 387 -7.59 -9.99 -15.52
CA GLY A 387 -7.25 -11.41 -15.69
C GLY A 387 -5.80 -11.66 -16.12
N ARG A 388 -4.94 -10.64 -16.16
CA ARG A 388 -3.52 -10.80 -16.46
C ARG A 388 -2.80 -11.46 -15.29
N ALA A 389 -1.71 -12.13 -15.59
CA ALA A 389 -0.74 -12.59 -14.60
C ALA A 389 0.62 -11.97 -14.92
N PHE A 390 1.39 -11.68 -13.89
CA PHE A 390 2.74 -11.16 -14.00
C PHE A 390 3.74 -12.24 -13.60
N ASP A 391 4.60 -12.60 -14.55
CA ASP A 391 5.76 -13.45 -14.33
C ASP A 391 6.99 -12.56 -14.12
N PRO A 392 7.65 -12.60 -12.95
CA PRO A 392 8.86 -11.80 -12.73
C PRO A 392 10.03 -12.22 -13.64
N ASP A 393 10.06 -13.47 -14.10
CA ASP A 393 11.11 -13.97 -15.00
C ASP A 393 10.89 -13.54 -16.46
N ASP A 394 9.68 -13.01 -16.80
CA ASP A 394 9.34 -12.52 -18.14
C ASP A 394 8.66 -11.13 -18.11
N ALA A 395 9.21 -10.24 -17.31
CA ALA A 395 8.65 -8.91 -17.07
C ALA A 395 8.64 -8.03 -18.36
N GLU A 396 9.56 -8.23 -19.28
CA GLU A 396 9.62 -7.49 -20.55
C GLU A 396 8.45 -7.87 -21.46
N ALA A 397 8.16 -9.18 -21.63
CA ALA A 397 6.99 -9.63 -22.40
C ALA A 397 5.68 -9.18 -21.74
N TYR A 398 5.61 -9.20 -20.40
CA TYR A 398 4.45 -8.63 -19.69
C TYR A 398 4.25 -7.18 -20.06
N LEU A 399 5.29 -6.33 -19.99
CA LEU A 399 5.21 -4.91 -20.36
C LEU A 399 4.75 -4.71 -21.81
N ALA A 400 5.29 -5.49 -22.75
CA ALA A 400 4.90 -5.45 -24.16
C ALA A 400 3.43 -5.84 -24.41
N SER A 401 2.83 -6.62 -23.49
CA SER A 401 1.42 -7.05 -23.57
C SER A 401 0.43 -6.01 -23.05
N LEU A 402 0.90 -4.97 -22.32
CA LEU A 402 0.02 -3.96 -21.72
C LEU A 402 -0.45 -2.94 -22.77
N PRO A 403 -1.70 -2.42 -22.65
CA PRO A 403 -2.26 -1.44 -23.57
C PRO A 403 -1.58 -0.06 -23.45
#